data_9f46f3c1bff99341d3165678dc5b8179
#
_entry.id   9f46f3c1bff99341d3165678dc5b8179
#
_cell.length_a   1.000
_cell.length_b   1.000
_cell.length_c   1.000
_cell.angle_alpha   90.00
_cell.angle_beta   90.00
_cell.angle_gamma   90.00
#
_symmetry.space_group_name_H-M   'P 1'
#
loop_
_entity.id
_entity.type
_entity.pdbx_description
1 polymer ?
#
loop_
_entity_poly.entity_id
_entity_poly.type
_entity_poly.pdbx_seq_one_letter_code
_entity_poly.pdbx_strand_id
1 'polypeptide(L)'
;DNGEAPVAGFDLTTRQPKSISILWAFGDKETRDGIDECMRKAAEMTIDYFENEYATTRAGQGGVASVAADGVAGFAFDHYDSRDGDPQPHKHLVISNRVRRSSDKMWTALDGRKIYASMVEISEVHENLLQDLLTERFGWTWTLKQDTGTKAMVNEIDGVPQELIDAFSGRHAEIAKEVERKIKEEEQQTGKEVGPRRKAQIDLEVWKKTRKAKPEIQPSLKAKRDHWFRKLGEVAPGIQIDQMLKDVNSRKTRLLHVDAECEDDIARLLLGQLADLTQLAGGGDEYLDRQARADIQKTVNAHTVWKRTNVRAEAERLLREVRIDPTQRVIVANAIADKALGQCVKLTPDRYKLPDGALDDLSIATRQGQNVFEDADLDQYTTADVLEAEQYMIASLDKTTGIGYKPGQGNQWLDQWNERMKAQGGYPLAPDQQQAAAYALESPCLVSSIIGPAGTGKTTTMKAVSQAWQARY
;
A
#
# COMPACT_ATOMS: atom_id res chain seq x y z
N ASP A 1 26.58 -0.74 -18.18
CA ASP A 1 26.01 0.63 -18.23
C ASP A 1 24.93 0.66 -19.29
N ASN A 2 23.66 0.66 -18.87
CA ASN A 2 22.51 0.67 -19.78
C ASN A 2 22.17 2.07 -20.34
N GLY A 3 23.08 3.04 -20.23
CA GLY A 3 22.87 4.41 -20.74
C GLY A 3 21.83 5.25 -19.98
N GLU A 4 21.24 4.73 -18.92
CA GLU A 4 20.34 5.48 -18.05
C GLU A 4 21.11 6.39 -17.09
N ALA A 5 20.64 7.62 -16.93
CA ALA A 5 21.21 8.54 -15.97
C ALA A 5 21.06 7.98 -14.53
N PRO A 6 22.07 8.11 -13.67
CA PRO A 6 21.99 7.65 -12.31
C PRO A 6 20.88 8.38 -11.55
N VAL A 7 20.17 7.67 -10.67
CA VAL A 7 19.14 8.24 -9.81
C VAL A 7 19.73 9.33 -8.93
N ALA A 8 19.28 10.56 -9.11
CA ALA A 8 19.78 11.73 -8.37
C ALA A 8 19.22 11.82 -6.94
N GLY A 9 18.01 11.37 -6.74
CA GLY A 9 17.30 11.42 -5.46
C GLY A 9 15.97 10.70 -5.48
N PHE A 10 15.31 10.66 -4.33
CA PHE A 10 14.01 10.06 -4.13
C PHE A 10 13.03 11.13 -3.65
N ASP A 11 11.82 11.14 -4.19
CA ASP A 11 10.75 12.06 -3.83
C ASP A 11 9.68 11.32 -3.02
N LEU A 12 9.64 11.55 -1.72
CA LEU A 12 8.59 11.07 -0.82
C LEU A 12 7.48 12.12 -0.77
N THR A 13 6.40 11.89 -1.50
CA THR A 13 5.26 12.81 -1.51
C THR A 13 4.30 12.46 -0.39
N THR A 14 4.09 13.40 0.54
CA THR A 14 3.15 13.24 1.65
C THR A 14 1.70 13.27 1.14
N ARG A 15 0.82 12.55 1.83
CA ARG A 15 -0.61 12.56 1.56
C ARG A 15 -1.37 12.88 2.83
N GLN A 16 -2.56 13.46 2.68
CA GLN A 16 -3.50 13.66 3.78
C GLN A 16 -4.94 13.54 3.29
N PRO A 17 -5.86 13.20 4.20
CA PRO A 17 -7.30 13.21 3.95
C PRO A 17 -7.81 14.57 3.44
N LYS A 18 -8.88 14.55 2.66
CA LYS A 18 -9.41 15.76 2.05
C LYS A 18 -9.99 16.73 3.09
N SER A 19 -10.55 16.24 4.19
CA SER A 19 -11.02 17.09 5.28
C SER A 19 -9.95 18.02 5.86
N ILE A 20 -8.69 17.54 5.98
CA ILE A 20 -7.57 18.41 6.38
C ILE A 20 -7.38 19.53 5.36
N SER A 21 -7.41 19.22 4.07
CA SER A 21 -7.25 20.22 3.00
C SER A 21 -8.35 21.27 3.01
N ILE A 22 -9.58 20.89 3.33
CA ILE A 22 -10.74 21.77 3.45
C ILE A 22 -10.57 22.69 4.68
N LEU A 23 -10.24 22.14 5.83
CA LEU A 23 -10.01 22.96 7.04
C LEU A 23 -8.83 23.90 6.86
N TRP A 24 -7.77 23.47 6.19
CA TRP A 24 -6.63 24.33 5.86
C TRP A 24 -7.02 25.46 4.90
N ALA A 25 -7.82 25.19 3.88
CA ALA A 25 -8.21 26.20 2.88
C ALA A 25 -9.19 27.23 3.41
N PHE A 26 -10.19 26.79 4.17
CA PHE A 26 -11.34 27.59 4.59
C PHE A 26 -11.33 27.97 6.08
N GLY A 27 -10.50 27.33 6.89
CA GLY A 27 -10.34 27.66 8.30
C GLY A 27 -9.76 29.05 8.54
N ASP A 28 -9.88 29.51 9.79
CA ASP A 28 -9.25 30.75 10.23
C ASP A 28 -7.71 30.64 10.22
N LYS A 29 -7.06 31.73 10.60
CA LYS A 29 -5.59 31.78 10.59
C LYS A 29 -4.99 30.77 11.58
N GLU A 30 -5.58 30.63 12.76
CA GLU A 30 -5.08 29.73 13.82
C GLU A 30 -5.19 28.25 13.36
N THR A 31 -6.32 27.85 12.80
CA THR A 31 -6.54 26.52 12.24
C THR A 31 -5.52 26.21 11.14
N ARG A 32 -5.33 27.12 10.20
CA ARG A 32 -4.39 26.93 9.09
C ARG A 32 -2.94 26.80 9.56
N ASP A 33 -2.49 27.77 10.40
CA ASP A 33 -1.12 27.80 10.90
C ASP A 33 -0.82 26.54 11.73
N GLY A 34 -1.80 26.07 12.52
CA GLY A 34 -1.67 24.85 13.30
C GLY A 34 -1.62 23.58 12.42
N ILE A 35 -2.38 23.52 11.32
CA ILE A 35 -2.26 22.42 10.34
C ILE A 35 -0.88 22.45 9.66
N ASP A 36 -0.39 23.63 9.25
CA ASP A 36 0.94 23.77 8.63
C ASP A 36 2.06 23.32 9.58
N GLU A 37 1.94 23.65 10.89
CA GLU A 37 2.86 23.19 11.92
C GLU A 37 2.85 21.65 12.08
N CYS A 38 1.65 21.05 12.18
CA CYS A 38 1.51 19.59 12.27
C CYS A 38 2.05 18.88 11.02
N MET A 39 1.80 19.41 9.82
CA MET A 39 2.35 18.87 8.58
C MET A 39 3.88 18.96 8.53
N ARG A 40 4.47 20.03 9.04
CA ARG A 40 5.92 20.17 9.14
C ARG A 40 6.50 19.14 10.11
N LYS A 41 5.92 19.04 11.32
CA LYS A 41 6.36 18.09 12.36
C LYS A 41 6.19 16.63 11.90
N ALA A 42 5.08 16.30 11.26
CA ALA A 42 4.87 14.96 10.67
C ALA A 42 5.92 14.61 9.61
N ALA A 43 6.28 15.57 8.75
CA ALA A 43 7.32 15.39 7.74
C ALA A 43 8.70 15.18 8.38
N GLU A 44 9.05 15.93 9.41
CA GLU A 44 10.28 15.77 10.18
C GLU A 44 10.35 14.37 10.81
N MET A 45 9.31 13.96 11.54
CA MET A 45 9.24 12.62 12.13
C MET A 45 9.28 11.49 11.09
N THR A 46 8.70 11.72 9.90
CA THR A 46 8.76 10.76 8.79
C THR A 46 10.19 10.61 8.25
N ILE A 47 10.94 11.71 8.15
CA ILE A 47 12.35 11.68 7.75
C ILE A 47 13.19 10.99 8.82
N ASP A 48 12.97 11.27 10.10
CA ASP A 48 13.66 10.60 11.20
C ASP A 48 13.40 9.07 11.17
N TYR A 49 12.14 8.67 10.92
CA TYR A 49 11.78 7.29 10.71
C TYR A 49 12.52 6.67 9.52
N PHE A 50 12.50 7.35 8.38
CA PHE A 50 13.22 6.92 7.18
C PHE A 50 14.72 6.78 7.42
N GLU A 51 15.35 7.74 8.11
CA GLU A 51 16.78 7.69 8.43
C GLU A 51 17.14 6.49 9.31
N ASN A 52 16.32 6.23 10.31
CA ASN A 52 16.56 5.16 11.25
C ASN A 52 16.37 3.77 10.62
N GLU A 53 15.35 3.59 9.80
CA GLU A 53 14.98 2.27 9.28
C GLU A 53 15.60 1.99 7.89
N TYR A 54 15.67 2.98 7.00
CA TYR A 54 15.93 2.76 5.57
C TYR A 54 17.14 3.50 4.99
N ALA A 55 17.74 4.45 5.72
CA ALA A 55 18.93 5.15 5.22
C ALA A 55 20.16 4.25 5.30
N THR A 56 20.22 3.26 4.41
CA THR A 56 21.33 2.32 4.29
C THR A 56 21.99 2.42 2.92
N THR A 57 23.24 1.95 2.84
CA THR A 57 24.04 1.85 1.63
C THR A 57 24.69 0.49 1.53
N ARG A 58 25.03 0.07 0.32
CA ARG A 58 25.69 -1.21 0.08
C ARG A 58 27.19 -1.08 0.18
N ALA A 59 27.83 -2.04 0.86
CA ALA A 59 29.27 -2.11 1.05
C ALA A 59 29.82 -3.50 0.70
N GLY A 60 31.13 -3.60 0.56
CA GLY A 60 31.82 -4.84 0.23
C GLY A 60 31.74 -5.24 -1.25
N GLN A 61 32.43 -6.32 -1.61
CA GLN A 61 32.42 -6.84 -2.99
C GLN A 61 31.00 -7.29 -3.37
N GLY A 62 30.50 -6.80 -4.50
CA GLY A 62 29.14 -7.07 -4.95
C GLY A 62 28.05 -6.41 -4.09
N GLY A 63 28.42 -5.57 -3.10
CA GLY A 63 27.49 -4.90 -2.20
C GLY A 63 26.78 -5.87 -1.27
N VAL A 64 27.49 -6.81 -0.68
CA VAL A 64 26.96 -7.88 0.19
C VAL A 64 26.48 -7.38 1.53
N ALA A 65 27.02 -6.26 2.04
CA ALA A 65 26.68 -5.70 3.33
C ALA A 65 25.74 -4.49 3.17
N SER A 66 24.72 -4.40 4.01
CA SER A 66 23.82 -3.26 4.14
C SER A 66 24.25 -2.43 5.36
N VAL A 67 24.91 -1.31 5.14
CA VAL A 67 25.51 -0.47 6.18
C VAL A 67 24.75 0.83 6.32
N ALA A 68 24.56 1.32 7.55
CA ALA A 68 23.86 2.56 7.81
C ALA A 68 24.57 3.77 7.18
N ALA A 69 23.80 4.75 6.72
CA ALA A 69 24.29 6.08 6.41
C ALA A 69 24.37 6.95 7.68
N ASP A 70 25.22 8.00 7.68
CA ASP A 70 25.29 8.97 8.80
C ASP A 70 23.98 9.80 8.93
N GLY A 71 23.20 9.88 7.88
CA GLY A 71 21.97 10.61 7.74
C GLY A 71 21.65 10.87 6.27
N VAL A 72 20.55 11.55 5.98
CA VAL A 72 20.19 11.99 4.64
C VAL A 72 20.21 13.51 4.52
N ALA A 73 20.43 14.00 3.31
CA ALA A 73 20.28 15.42 2.97
C ALA A 73 19.16 15.56 1.93
N GLY A 74 18.34 16.59 2.06
CA GLY A 74 17.25 16.81 1.14
C GLY A 74 16.58 18.16 1.29
N PHE A 75 15.48 18.33 0.59
CA PHE A 75 14.66 19.53 0.60
C PHE A 75 13.20 19.16 0.77
N ALA A 76 12.47 19.94 1.54
CA ALA A 76 11.01 19.87 1.63
C ALA A 76 10.41 21.02 0.81
N PHE A 77 9.55 20.69 -0.14
CA PHE A 77 8.83 21.67 -0.96
C PHE A 77 7.35 21.64 -0.62
N ASP A 78 6.77 22.78 -0.32
CA ASP A 78 5.34 22.93 -0.06
C ASP A 78 4.57 23.11 -1.36
N HIS A 79 3.57 22.29 -1.56
CA HIS A 79 2.55 22.44 -2.58
C HIS A 79 1.18 22.61 -1.92
N TYR A 80 0.31 23.39 -2.53
CA TYR A 80 -0.95 23.80 -1.91
C TYR A 80 -2.21 23.34 -2.63
N ASP A 81 -2.05 22.82 -3.84
CA ASP A 81 -3.16 22.44 -4.70
C ASP A 81 -2.92 21.15 -5.48
N SER A 82 -4.02 20.51 -5.85
CA SER A 82 -4.03 19.39 -6.79
C SER A 82 -3.78 19.88 -8.22
N ARG A 83 -3.65 18.95 -9.18
CA ARG A 83 -3.53 19.27 -10.62
C ARG A 83 -4.75 20.01 -11.19
N ASP A 84 -5.90 19.86 -10.56
CA ASP A 84 -7.14 20.54 -10.95
C ASP A 84 -7.35 21.86 -10.21
N GLY A 85 -6.39 22.26 -9.40
CA GLY A 85 -6.42 23.50 -8.65
C GLY A 85 -7.23 23.45 -7.35
N ASP A 86 -7.72 22.29 -6.94
CA ASP A 86 -8.39 22.12 -5.65
C ASP A 86 -7.40 22.15 -4.48
N PRO A 87 -7.80 22.63 -3.28
CA PRO A 87 -6.92 22.67 -2.12
C PRO A 87 -6.42 21.27 -1.79
N GLN A 88 -5.11 21.14 -1.72
CA GLN A 88 -4.41 19.94 -1.33
C GLN A 88 -3.00 20.29 -0.86
N PRO A 89 -2.85 20.87 0.36
CA PRO A 89 -1.53 21.12 0.90
C PRO A 89 -0.80 19.79 1.08
N HIS A 90 0.42 19.69 0.58
CA HIS A 90 1.27 18.50 0.69
C HIS A 90 2.74 18.88 0.53
N LYS A 91 3.61 18.01 1.01
CA LYS A 91 5.05 18.22 0.90
C LYS A 91 5.68 17.19 -0.03
N HIS A 92 6.64 17.63 -0.81
CA HIS A 92 7.60 16.76 -1.48
C HIS A 92 8.88 16.74 -0.66
N LEU A 93 9.23 15.60 -0.09
CA LEU A 93 10.46 15.37 0.65
C LEU A 93 11.47 14.76 -0.32
N VAL A 94 12.27 15.61 -0.95
CA VAL A 94 13.25 15.21 -1.97
C VAL A 94 14.56 14.88 -1.28
N ILE A 95 14.87 13.59 -1.19
CA ILE A 95 16.06 13.06 -0.53
C ILE A 95 17.15 12.83 -1.57
N SER A 96 18.35 13.35 -1.33
CA SER A 96 19.51 13.11 -2.18
C SER A 96 19.93 11.65 -2.17
N ASN A 97 20.25 11.08 -3.34
CA ASN A 97 20.85 9.74 -3.43
C ASN A 97 22.37 9.75 -3.13
N ARG A 98 22.87 10.77 -2.43
CA ARG A 98 24.26 10.88 -2.00
C ARG A 98 24.30 10.96 -0.48
N VAL A 99 24.80 9.89 0.15
CA VAL A 99 24.90 9.77 1.61
C VAL A 99 26.32 9.38 2.01
N ARG A 100 26.68 9.71 3.22
CA ARG A 100 27.96 9.32 3.81
C ARG A 100 27.78 8.03 4.60
N ARG A 101 28.50 6.99 4.20
CA ARG A 101 28.47 5.69 4.89
C ARG A 101 29.08 5.81 6.29
N SER A 102 28.40 5.27 7.29
CA SER A 102 28.82 5.46 8.69
C SER A 102 30.12 4.73 9.03
N SER A 103 30.44 3.60 8.39
CA SER A 103 31.60 2.78 8.71
C SER A 103 32.94 3.42 8.30
N ASP A 104 33.04 4.00 7.10
CA ASP A 104 34.28 4.52 6.52
C ASP A 104 34.19 5.97 6.04
N LYS A 105 33.02 6.60 6.25
CA LYS A 105 32.73 8.00 5.87
C LYS A 105 32.81 8.29 4.36
N MET A 106 32.81 7.27 3.52
CA MET A 106 32.81 7.45 2.07
C MET A 106 31.41 7.85 1.56
N TRP A 107 31.40 8.74 0.56
CA TRP A 107 30.18 9.14 -0.14
C TRP A 107 29.73 8.05 -1.11
N THR A 108 28.47 7.63 -0.99
CA THR A 108 27.89 6.53 -1.76
C THR A 108 26.41 6.78 -2.03
N ALA A 109 25.75 5.87 -2.75
CA ALA A 109 24.32 5.93 -3.02
C ALA A 109 23.53 5.18 -1.95
N LEU A 110 22.29 5.60 -1.68
CA LEU A 110 21.31 4.86 -0.88
C LEU A 110 20.95 3.54 -1.54
N ASP A 111 20.56 2.54 -0.75
CA ASP A 111 20.00 1.30 -1.27
C ASP A 111 18.53 1.50 -1.71
N GLY A 112 18.34 1.83 -2.99
CA GLY A 112 17.02 2.07 -3.57
C GLY A 112 16.06 0.89 -3.46
N ARG A 113 16.55 -0.35 -3.31
CA ARG A 113 15.68 -1.54 -3.17
C ARG A 113 14.86 -1.47 -1.88
N LYS A 114 15.49 -1.06 -0.76
CA LYS A 114 14.82 -0.86 0.52
C LYS A 114 13.84 0.29 0.46
N ILE A 115 14.25 1.41 -0.14
CA ILE A 115 13.40 2.59 -0.30
C ILE A 115 12.12 2.23 -1.05
N TYR A 116 12.22 1.57 -2.21
CA TYR A 116 11.03 1.17 -2.97
C TYR A 116 10.17 0.14 -2.24
N ALA A 117 10.78 -0.75 -1.46
CA ALA A 117 10.04 -1.73 -0.68
C ALA A 117 9.23 -1.09 0.47
N SER A 118 9.74 0.00 1.06
CA SER A 118 9.17 0.67 2.23
C SER A 118 8.20 1.82 1.91
N MET A 119 8.04 2.21 0.64
CA MET A 119 7.24 3.39 0.25
C MET A 119 5.80 3.37 0.81
N VAL A 120 5.14 2.21 0.81
CA VAL A 120 3.77 2.09 1.32
C VAL A 120 3.76 2.25 2.84
N GLU A 121 4.65 1.57 3.53
CA GLU A 121 4.80 1.66 4.98
C GLU A 121 5.08 3.10 5.43
N ILE A 122 6.06 3.77 4.83
CA ILE A 122 6.40 5.18 5.14
C ILE A 122 5.18 6.10 4.93
N SER A 123 4.39 5.83 3.89
CA SER A 123 3.16 6.60 3.63
C SER A 123 2.11 6.40 4.73
N GLU A 124 1.91 5.17 5.22
CA GLU A 124 0.98 4.86 6.33
C GLU A 124 1.46 5.46 7.65
N VAL A 125 2.76 5.36 7.95
CA VAL A 125 3.38 6.00 9.12
C VAL A 125 3.17 7.51 9.08
N HIS A 126 3.48 8.17 7.96
CA HIS A 126 3.29 9.61 7.81
C HIS A 126 1.83 10.03 8.03
N GLU A 127 0.89 9.33 7.41
CA GLU A 127 -0.53 9.66 7.51
C GLU A 127 -1.04 9.55 8.95
N ASN A 128 -0.66 8.49 9.66
CA ASN A 128 -1.03 8.29 11.05
C ASN A 128 -0.37 9.33 11.98
N LEU A 129 0.92 9.62 11.80
CA LEU A 129 1.63 10.65 12.56
C LEU A 129 0.96 12.03 12.40
N LEU A 130 0.59 12.40 11.17
CA LEU A 130 -0.11 13.66 10.94
C LEU A 130 -1.46 13.72 11.66
N GLN A 131 -2.23 12.63 11.61
CA GLN A 131 -3.52 12.54 12.29
C GLN A 131 -3.37 12.61 13.82
N ASP A 132 -2.35 11.98 14.38
CA ASP A 132 -2.05 12.03 15.81
C ASP A 132 -1.64 13.44 16.26
N LEU A 133 -0.76 14.11 15.50
CA LEU A 133 -0.36 15.48 15.74
C LEU A 133 -1.53 16.49 15.67
N LEU A 134 -2.43 16.30 14.71
CA LEU A 134 -3.63 17.11 14.60
C LEU A 134 -4.60 16.84 15.76
N THR A 135 -4.67 15.61 16.22
CA THR A 135 -5.44 15.26 17.43
C THR A 135 -4.80 15.84 18.68
N GLU A 136 -3.47 15.79 18.82
CA GLU A 136 -2.74 16.44 19.91
C GLU A 136 -3.04 17.94 19.95
N ARG A 137 -2.94 18.60 18.80
CA ARG A 137 -3.08 20.07 18.68
C ARG A 137 -4.50 20.58 18.86
N PHE A 138 -5.47 19.89 18.22
CA PHE A 138 -6.85 20.36 18.12
C PHE A 138 -7.86 19.49 18.85
N GLY A 139 -7.49 18.26 19.21
CA GLY A 139 -8.39 17.26 19.78
C GLY A 139 -9.39 16.69 18.77
N TRP A 140 -9.19 16.86 17.48
CA TRP A 140 -10.15 16.42 16.45
C TRP A 140 -10.39 14.92 16.46
N THR A 141 -11.64 14.55 16.17
CA THR A 141 -12.07 13.16 16.02
C THR A 141 -12.11 12.75 14.55
N TRP A 142 -11.99 11.46 14.31
CA TRP A 142 -11.84 10.88 12.98
C TRP A 142 -12.84 9.76 12.75
N THR A 143 -13.37 9.67 11.53
CA THR A 143 -14.19 8.56 11.08
C THR A 143 -13.56 7.91 9.86
N LEU A 144 -13.41 6.59 9.93
CA LEU A 144 -12.93 5.79 8.82
C LEU A 144 -14.04 5.66 7.77
N LYS A 145 -13.81 6.21 6.59
CA LYS A 145 -14.77 6.22 5.47
C LYS A 145 -14.16 5.53 4.26
N GLN A 146 -15.00 4.93 3.45
CA GLN A 146 -14.57 4.43 2.15
C GLN A 146 -14.49 5.59 1.17
N ASP A 147 -13.31 5.77 0.56
CA ASP A 147 -13.12 6.72 -0.53
C ASP A 147 -13.96 6.29 -1.75
N THR A 148 -14.75 7.22 -2.26
CA THR A 148 -15.71 6.98 -3.36
C THR A 148 -15.04 6.56 -4.66
N GLY A 149 -13.78 6.91 -4.89
CA GLY A 149 -13.07 6.62 -6.13
C GLY A 149 -12.21 5.36 -6.09
N THR A 150 -11.43 5.16 -5.02
CA THR A 150 -10.49 4.03 -4.93
C THR A 150 -11.00 2.85 -4.12
N LYS A 151 -12.11 3.03 -3.40
CA LYS A 151 -12.60 2.09 -2.36
C LYS A 151 -11.61 1.88 -1.21
N ALA A 152 -10.53 2.65 -1.15
CA ALA A 152 -9.62 2.66 -0.01
C ALA A 152 -10.32 3.23 1.23
N MET A 153 -9.95 2.73 2.38
CA MET A 153 -10.42 3.30 3.65
C MET A 153 -9.56 4.50 4.02
N VAL A 154 -10.17 5.64 4.29
CA VAL A 154 -9.52 6.91 4.63
C VAL A 154 -10.18 7.49 5.88
N ASN A 155 -9.37 7.98 6.82
CA ASN A 155 -9.88 8.73 7.94
C ASN A 155 -10.17 10.17 7.54
N GLU A 156 -11.41 10.60 7.72
CA GLU A 156 -11.81 12.00 7.55
C GLU A 156 -12.17 12.63 8.90
N ILE A 157 -11.90 13.91 9.06
CA ILE A 157 -12.21 14.64 10.29
C ILE A 157 -13.72 14.78 10.46
N ASP A 158 -14.24 14.42 11.62
CA ASP A 158 -15.65 14.51 11.94
C ASP A 158 -16.11 15.98 11.96
N GLY A 159 -17.30 16.21 11.38
CA GLY A 159 -17.85 17.55 11.26
C GLY A 159 -17.54 18.25 9.94
N VAL A 160 -16.62 17.72 9.12
CA VAL A 160 -16.42 18.20 7.75
C VAL A 160 -17.48 17.53 6.83
N PRO A 161 -18.35 18.32 6.16
CA PRO A 161 -19.40 17.78 5.31
C PRO A 161 -18.85 16.98 4.13
N GLN A 162 -19.45 15.81 3.85
CA GLN A 162 -19.04 14.98 2.71
C GLN A 162 -19.20 15.71 1.38
N GLU A 163 -20.23 16.55 1.27
CA GLU A 163 -20.45 17.40 0.10
C GLU A 163 -19.24 18.28 -0.24
N LEU A 164 -18.55 18.83 0.76
CA LEU A 164 -17.31 19.60 0.54
C LEU A 164 -16.15 18.69 0.12
N ILE A 165 -16.02 17.53 0.75
CA ILE A 165 -15.00 16.55 0.40
C ILE A 165 -15.12 16.18 -1.08
N ASP A 166 -16.34 15.87 -1.53
CA ASP A 166 -16.62 15.48 -2.91
C ASP A 166 -16.43 16.63 -3.89
N ALA A 167 -16.91 17.82 -3.55
CA ALA A 167 -16.83 19.02 -4.40
C ALA A 167 -15.38 19.48 -4.66
N PHE A 168 -14.48 19.26 -3.69
CA PHE A 168 -13.07 19.62 -3.79
C PHE A 168 -12.16 18.40 -4.09
N SER A 169 -12.73 17.28 -4.53
CA SER A 169 -12.03 16.07 -5.00
C SER A 169 -12.15 15.87 -6.51
N GLY A 170 -12.23 16.96 -7.29
CA GLY A 170 -12.55 16.95 -8.72
C GLY A 170 -11.66 16.02 -9.55
N ARG A 171 -10.34 16.04 -9.34
CA ARG A 171 -9.42 15.14 -10.05
C ARG A 171 -9.71 13.67 -9.78
N HIS A 172 -10.02 13.34 -8.55
CA HIS A 172 -10.31 11.97 -8.15
C HIS A 172 -11.60 11.47 -8.81
N ALA A 173 -12.65 12.31 -8.82
CA ALA A 173 -13.90 12.04 -9.49
C ALA A 173 -13.74 11.88 -11.01
N GLU A 174 -12.91 12.73 -11.65
CA GLU A 174 -12.60 12.64 -13.10
C GLU A 174 -11.90 11.31 -13.43
N ILE A 175 -10.86 10.93 -12.64
CA ILE A 175 -10.15 9.65 -12.82
C ILE A 175 -11.10 8.48 -12.63
N ALA A 176 -11.87 8.44 -11.55
CA ALA A 176 -12.81 7.36 -11.25
C ALA A 176 -13.85 7.17 -12.36
N LYS A 177 -14.43 8.26 -12.85
CA LYS A 177 -15.41 8.25 -13.95
C LYS A 177 -14.78 7.72 -15.25
N GLU A 178 -13.57 8.14 -15.59
CA GLU A 178 -12.89 7.71 -16.81
C GLU A 178 -12.43 6.23 -16.71
N VAL A 179 -12.01 5.77 -15.54
CA VAL A 179 -11.70 4.37 -15.27
C VAL A 179 -12.95 3.50 -15.43
N GLU A 180 -14.07 3.90 -14.82
CA GLU A 180 -15.34 3.18 -14.95
C GLU A 180 -15.81 3.11 -16.41
N ARG A 181 -15.68 4.23 -17.16
CA ARG A 181 -16.00 4.27 -18.58
C ARG A 181 -15.17 3.27 -19.38
N LYS A 182 -13.84 3.27 -19.18
CA LYS A 182 -12.94 2.34 -19.87
C LYS A 182 -13.21 0.88 -19.53
N ILE A 183 -13.49 0.60 -18.25
CA ILE A 183 -13.85 -0.75 -17.82
C ILE A 183 -15.12 -1.21 -18.55
N LYS A 184 -16.16 -0.39 -18.54
CA LYS A 184 -17.43 -0.70 -19.25
C LYS A 184 -17.23 -0.90 -20.75
N GLU A 185 -16.44 -0.05 -21.40
CA GLU A 185 -16.12 -0.19 -22.82
C GLU A 185 -15.37 -1.49 -23.12
N GLU A 186 -14.37 -1.86 -22.30
CA GLU A 186 -13.62 -3.09 -22.49
C GLU A 186 -14.50 -4.31 -22.20
N GLU A 187 -15.38 -4.27 -21.22
CA GLU A 187 -16.36 -5.32 -20.92
C GLU A 187 -17.39 -5.48 -22.07
N GLN A 188 -17.86 -4.41 -22.64
CA GLN A 188 -18.78 -4.44 -23.80
C GLN A 188 -18.10 -5.01 -25.05
N GLN A 189 -16.84 -4.61 -25.32
CA GLN A 189 -16.08 -5.11 -26.47
C GLN A 189 -15.68 -6.58 -26.33
N THR A 190 -15.33 -7.00 -25.13
CA THR A 190 -14.81 -8.35 -24.88
C THR A 190 -15.89 -9.34 -24.44
N GLY A 191 -17.04 -8.86 -23.98
CA GLY A 191 -18.11 -9.66 -23.37
C GLY A 191 -17.67 -10.32 -22.05
N LYS A 192 -16.61 -9.81 -21.39
CA LYS A 192 -16.03 -10.37 -20.17
C LYS A 192 -15.82 -9.29 -19.13
N GLU A 193 -15.98 -9.65 -17.87
CA GLU A 193 -15.61 -8.78 -16.74
C GLU A 193 -14.09 -8.52 -16.75
N VAL A 194 -13.72 -7.25 -16.55
CA VAL A 194 -12.31 -6.84 -16.46
C VAL A 194 -11.73 -7.30 -15.12
N GLY A 195 -10.70 -8.14 -15.18
CA GLY A 195 -10.06 -8.70 -13.99
C GLY A 195 -9.25 -7.66 -13.20
N PRO A 196 -8.92 -7.94 -11.91
CA PRO A 196 -8.27 -6.98 -11.01
C PRO A 196 -6.97 -6.38 -11.56
N ARG A 197 -6.12 -7.20 -12.17
CA ARG A 197 -4.85 -6.75 -12.77
C ARG A 197 -5.07 -5.77 -13.91
N ARG A 198 -6.06 -6.01 -14.75
CA ARG A 198 -6.40 -5.11 -15.85
C ARG A 198 -7.05 -3.84 -15.35
N LYS A 199 -7.89 -3.91 -14.30
CA LYS A 199 -8.43 -2.73 -13.61
C LYS A 199 -7.30 -1.81 -13.12
N ALA A 200 -6.28 -2.38 -12.46
CA ALA A 200 -5.11 -1.62 -12.00
C ALA A 200 -4.29 -1.00 -13.17
N GLN A 201 -4.20 -1.68 -14.31
CA GLN A 201 -3.56 -1.12 -15.51
C GLN A 201 -4.38 0.05 -16.09
N ILE A 202 -5.70 -0.11 -16.18
CA ILE A 202 -6.60 0.95 -16.64
C ILE A 202 -6.48 2.19 -15.73
N ASP A 203 -6.46 1.99 -14.42
CA ASP A 203 -6.25 3.05 -13.43
C ASP A 203 -4.96 3.83 -13.71
N LEU A 204 -3.85 3.13 -13.89
CA LEU A 204 -2.54 3.73 -14.19
C LEU A 204 -2.54 4.47 -15.55
N GLU A 205 -3.17 3.89 -16.59
CA GLU A 205 -3.30 4.51 -17.90
C GLU A 205 -4.12 5.81 -17.82
N VAL A 206 -5.27 5.78 -17.13
CA VAL A 206 -6.14 6.93 -16.93
C VAL A 206 -5.43 8.01 -16.14
N TRP A 207 -4.79 7.63 -15.03
CA TRP A 207 -4.01 8.55 -14.19
C TRP A 207 -2.93 9.29 -14.99
N LYS A 208 -2.21 8.57 -15.88
CA LYS A 208 -1.21 9.19 -16.77
C LYS A 208 -1.86 10.11 -17.82
N LYS A 209 -2.95 9.65 -18.45
CA LYS A 209 -3.61 10.38 -19.55
C LYS A 209 -4.31 11.65 -19.06
N THR A 210 -4.95 11.61 -17.89
CA THR A 210 -5.65 12.76 -17.31
C THR A 210 -4.73 13.77 -16.62
N ARG A 211 -3.41 13.54 -16.66
CA ARG A 211 -2.43 14.43 -16.02
C ARG A 211 -2.30 15.74 -16.80
N LYS A 212 -3.00 16.77 -16.34
CA LYS A 212 -2.90 18.13 -16.91
C LYS A 212 -1.49 18.69 -16.74
N ALA A 213 -1.02 19.45 -17.73
CA ALA A 213 0.24 20.20 -17.61
C ALA A 213 0.12 21.22 -16.48
N LYS A 214 1.22 21.48 -15.76
CA LYS A 214 1.27 22.60 -14.82
C LYS A 214 1.30 23.91 -15.62
N PRO A 215 0.58 24.97 -15.18
CA PRO A 215 0.73 26.28 -15.78
C PRO A 215 2.18 26.79 -15.60
N GLU A 216 2.71 27.49 -16.60
CA GLU A 216 4.07 28.06 -16.56
C GLU A 216 4.26 28.99 -15.36
N ILE A 217 3.25 29.81 -15.06
CA ILE A 217 3.26 30.70 -13.90
C ILE A 217 2.26 30.17 -12.89
N GLN A 218 2.76 29.81 -11.70
CA GLN A 218 1.93 29.36 -10.60
C GLN A 218 1.23 30.55 -9.94
N PRO A 219 -0.11 30.50 -9.76
CA PRO A 219 -0.83 31.53 -9.02
C PRO A 219 -0.32 31.64 -7.59
N SER A 220 -0.33 32.84 -7.02
CA SER A 220 -0.02 33.06 -5.61
C SER A 220 -1.01 32.30 -4.70
N LEU A 221 -0.62 31.95 -3.47
CA LEU A 221 -1.52 31.30 -2.51
C LEU A 221 -2.80 32.12 -2.27
N LYS A 222 -2.67 33.46 -2.24
CA LYS A 222 -3.83 34.37 -2.14
C LYS A 222 -4.79 34.15 -3.32
N ALA A 223 -4.29 34.16 -4.55
CA ALA A 223 -5.12 33.95 -5.75
C ALA A 223 -5.79 32.56 -5.77
N LYS A 224 -5.07 31.52 -5.31
CA LYS A 224 -5.64 30.17 -5.13
C LYS A 224 -6.78 30.17 -4.13
N ARG A 225 -6.60 30.80 -2.96
CA ARG A 225 -7.64 30.90 -1.92
C ARG A 225 -8.85 31.69 -2.42
N ASP A 226 -8.65 32.81 -3.09
CA ASP A 226 -9.76 33.60 -3.69
C ASP A 226 -10.55 32.75 -4.71
N HIS A 227 -9.89 31.89 -5.45
CA HIS A 227 -10.53 30.93 -6.35
C HIS A 227 -11.34 29.87 -5.58
N TRP A 228 -10.77 29.29 -4.51
CA TRP A 228 -11.46 28.25 -3.71
C TRP A 228 -12.71 28.82 -3.02
N PHE A 229 -12.65 30.04 -2.49
CA PHE A 229 -13.82 30.68 -1.90
C PHE A 229 -14.93 30.97 -2.94
N ARG A 230 -14.57 31.36 -4.17
CA ARG A 230 -15.56 31.52 -5.25
C ARG A 230 -16.19 30.15 -5.60
N LYS A 231 -15.37 29.13 -5.81
CA LYS A 231 -15.85 27.77 -6.07
C LYS A 231 -16.76 27.27 -4.95
N LEU A 232 -16.42 27.52 -3.69
CA LEU A 232 -17.26 27.15 -2.54
C LEU A 232 -18.67 27.74 -2.68
N GLY A 233 -18.78 29.02 -3.00
CA GLY A 233 -20.06 29.70 -3.20
C GLY A 233 -20.88 29.13 -4.37
N GLU A 234 -20.22 28.53 -5.36
CA GLU A 234 -20.87 27.91 -6.53
C GLU A 234 -21.34 26.47 -6.24
N VAL A 235 -20.47 25.66 -5.61
CA VAL A 235 -20.69 24.20 -5.47
C VAL A 235 -21.40 23.81 -4.16
N ALA A 236 -21.28 24.65 -3.13
CA ALA A 236 -21.84 24.36 -1.80
C ALA A 236 -22.37 25.65 -1.12
N PRO A 237 -23.30 26.40 -1.76
CA PRO A 237 -23.73 27.72 -1.26
C PRO A 237 -24.43 27.67 0.10
N GLY A 238 -24.92 26.52 0.53
CA GLY A 238 -25.59 26.32 1.82
C GLY A 238 -24.64 26.09 3.00
N ILE A 239 -23.37 25.82 2.75
CA ILE A 239 -22.41 25.47 3.82
C ILE A 239 -21.87 26.73 4.47
N GLN A 240 -22.08 26.83 5.78
CA GLN A 240 -21.54 27.90 6.63
C GLN A 240 -20.22 27.44 7.24
N ILE A 241 -19.12 28.00 6.82
CA ILE A 241 -17.75 27.63 7.28
C ILE A 241 -17.63 27.78 8.81
N ASP A 242 -18.13 28.87 9.39
CA ASP A 242 -18.07 29.09 10.83
C ASP A 242 -18.82 28.01 11.63
N GLN A 243 -19.95 27.50 11.08
CA GLN A 243 -20.69 26.41 11.70
C GLN A 243 -19.91 25.10 11.57
N MET A 244 -19.35 24.80 10.39
CA MET A 244 -18.47 23.64 10.21
C MET A 244 -17.30 23.64 11.19
N LEU A 245 -16.61 24.77 11.37
CA LEU A 245 -15.51 24.89 12.31
C LEU A 245 -15.96 24.67 13.77
N LYS A 246 -17.15 25.16 14.15
CA LYS A 246 -17.75 24.86 15.46
C LYS A 246 -18.04 23.37 15.61
N ASP A 247 -18.62 22.73 14.62
CA ASP A 247 -18.98 21.31 14.65
C ASP A 247 -17.71 20.43 14.76
N VAL A 248 -16.67 20.72 13.99
CA VAL A 248 -15.35 20.06 14.09
C VAL A 248 -14.75 20.23 15.48
N ASN A 249 -14.78 21.46 16.03
CA ASN A 249 -14.19 21.77 17.33
C ASN A 249 -15.04 21.34 18.54
N SER A 250 -16.30 20.96 18.33
CA SER A 250 -17.17 20.47 19.39
C SER A 250 -16.87 19.03 19.82
N ARG A 251 -16.27 18.25 18.95
CA ARG A 251 -15.93 16.85 19.16
C ARG A 251 -14.45 16.75 19.52
N LYS A 252 -14.16 16.10 20.64
CA LYS A 252 -12.79 15.99 21.14
C LYS A 252 -12.44 14.56 21.49
N THR A 253 -11.26 14.15 21.09
CA THR A 253 -10.60 12.92 21.54
C THR A 253 -9.24 13.22 22.12
N ARG A 254 -8.67 12.25 22.81
CA ARG A 254 -7.33 12.32 23.38
C ARG A 254 -6.47 11.22 22.80
N LEU A 255 -5.18 11.46 22.79
CA LEU A 255 -4.19 10.45 22.46
C LEU A 255 -4.06 9.42 23.60
N LEU A 256 -3.82 8.19 23.25
CA LEU A 256 -3.27 7.21 24.16
C LEU A 256 -1.80 7.55 24.39
N HIS A 257 -1.40 7.56 25.64
CA HIS A 257 -0.04 7.84 26.07
C HIS A 257 0.26 7.06 27.34
N VAL A 258 1.51 6.65 27.51
CA VAL A 258 2.00 6.00 28.72
C VAL A 258 3.34 6.62 29.14
N ASP A 259 3.52 6.76 30.47
CA ASP A 259 4.77 7.22 31.07
C ASP A 259 5.71 6.02 31.25
N ALA A 260 6.51 5.74 30.24
CA ALA A 260 7.55 4.70 30.28
C ALA A 260 8.73 5.13 29.37
N GLU A 261 9.94 4.70 29.71
CA GLU A 261 11.16 5.04 28.96
C GLU A 261 11.60 3.90 28.04
N CYS A 262 11.30 2.64 28.40
CA CYS A 262 11.65 1.47 27.61
C CYS A 262 10.57 1.16 26.57
N GLU A 263 10.96 0.89 25.32
CA GLU A 263 10.04 0.57 24.23
C GLU A 263 9.16 -0.65 24.55
N ASP A 264 9.69 -1.69 25.19
CA ASP A 264 8.94 -2.87 25.57
C ASP A 264 7.83 -2.55 26.59
N ASP A 265 8.12 -1.67 27.55
CA ASP A 265 7.12 -1.21 28.52
C ASP A 265 6.08 -0.30 27.87
N ILE A 266 6.50 0.59 26.98
CA ILE A 266 5.59 1.41 26.19
C ILE A 266 4.64 0.54 25.37
N ALA A 267 5.17 -0.43 24.63
CA ALA A 267 4.37 -1.38 23.85
C ALA A 267 3.38 -2.12 24.74
N ARG A 268 3.85 -2.71 25.84
CA ARG A 268 3.02 -3.52 26.76
C ARG A 268 1.89 -2.69 27.37
N LEU A 269 2.19 -1.48 27.84
CA LEU A 269 1.20 -0.60 28.49
C LEU A 269 0.16 -0.07 27.47
N LEU A 270 0.58 0.35 26.27
CA LEU A 270 -0.32 0.80 25.24
C LEU A 270 -1.21 -0.34 24.71
N LEU A 271 -0.67 -1.53 24.53
CA LEU A 271 -1.45 -2.71 24.15
C LEU A 271 -2.51 -3.04 25.23
N GLY A 272 -2.18 -2.85 26.52
CA GLY A 272 -3.14 -2.95 27.62
C GLY A 272 -4.28 -1.92 27.49
N GLN A 273 -3.96 -0.65 27.28
CA GLN A 273 -4.99 0.39 27.05
C GLN A 273 -5.87 0.10 25.83
N LEU A 274 -5.28 -0.42 24.74
CA LEU A 274 -6.01 -0.81 23.54
C LEU A 274 -6.94 -1.99 23.78
N ALA A 275 -6.50 -2.96 24.59
CA ALA A 275 -7.36 -4.07 25.02
C ALA A 275 -8.54 -3.60 25.85
N ASP A 276 -8.31 -2.68 26.79
CA ASP A 276 -9.38 -2.08 27.60
C ASP A 276 -10.40 -1.33 26.76
N LEU A 277 -9.93 -0.51 25.82
CA LEU A 277 -10.80 0.22 24.88
C LEU A 277 -11.67 -0.71 24.03
N THR A 278 -11.16 -1.87 23.67
CA THR A 278 -11.88 -2.88 22.87
C THR A 278 -12.63 -3.91 23.73
N GLN A 279 -12.59 -3.74 25.06
CA GLN A 279 -13.22 -4.65 26.05
C GLN A 279 -12.75 -6.12 25.90
N LEU A 280 -11.46 -6.31 25.58
CA LEU A 280 -10.88 -7.62 25.35
C LEU A 280 -10.42 -8.25 26.69
N ALA A 281 -11.02 -9.37 27.09
CA ALA A 281 -10.83 -9.97 28.40
C ALA A 281 -9.39 -10.48 28.67
N GLY A 282 -8.63 -10.80 27.62
CA GLY A 282 -7.25 -11.31 27.71
C GLY A 282 -6.16 -10.23 27.87
N GLY A 283 -6.54 -8.92 27.95
CA GLY A 283 -5.60 -7.83 28.11
C GLY A 283 -4.72 -7.59 26.87
N GLY A 284 -3.57 -6.95 27.09
CA GLY A 284 -2.65 -6.51 26.02
C GLY A 284 -2.08 -7.65 25.18
N ASP A 285 -1.77 -8.78 25.78
CA ASP A 285 -1.22 -9.95 25.06
C ASP A 285 -2.25 -10.53 24.08
N GLU A 286 -3.51 -10.68 24.51
CA GLU A 286 -4.59 -11.15 23.62
C GLU A 286 -4.89 -10.12 22.52
N TYR A 287 -4.83 -8.82 22.83
CA TYR A 287 -4.95 -7.77 21.82
C TYR A 287 -3.83 -7.89 20.78
N LEU A 288 -2.58 -8.04 21.23
CA LEU A 288 -1.42 -8.23 20.35
C LEU A 288 -1.58 -9.45 19.45
N ASP A 289 -1.96 -10.60 20.01
CA ASP A 289 -2.17 -11.83 19.26
C ASP A 289 -3.31 -11.69 18.24
N ARG A 290 -4.37 -11.00 18.59
CA ARG A 290 -5.49 -10.73 17.68
C ARG A 290 -5.08 -9.83 16.52
N GLN A 291 -4.33 -8.75 16.81
CA GLN A 291 -3.86 -7.84 15.78
C GLN A 291 -2.83 -8.51 14.86
N ALA A 292 -1.91 -9.30 15.41
CA ALA A 292 -0.94 -10.04 14.62
C ALA A 292 -1.62 -11.03 13.66
N ARG A 293 -2.64 -11.77 14.12
CA ARG A 293 -3.45 -12.65 13.24
C ARG A 293 -4.18 -11.87 12.15
N ALA A 294 -4.75 -10.70 12.48
CA ALA A 294 -5.43 -9.84 11.51
C ALA A 294 -4.47 -9.28 10.46
N ASP A 295 -3.26 -8.90 10.87
CA ASP A 295 -2.18 -8.43 10.00
C ASP A 295 -1.79 -9.51 8.98
N ILE A 296 -1.48 -10.71 9.45
CA ILE A 296 -1.16 -11.86 8.59
C ILE A 296 -2.31 -12.09 7.59
N GLN A 297 -3.56 -12.14 8.07
CA GLN A 297 -4.71 -12.39 7.19
C GLN A 297 -4.87 -11.34 6.10
N LYS A 298 -4.68 -10.05 6.42
CA LYS A 298 -4.71 -8.97 5.43
C LYS A 298 -3.55 -9.07 4.45
N THR A 299 -2.35 -9.36 4.95
CA THR A 299 -1.13 -9.50 4.14
C THR A 299 -1.25 -10.68 3.17
N VAL A 300 -1.72 -11.85 3.63
CA VAL A 300 -1.95 -13.06 2.80
C VAL A 300 -2.99 -12.79 1.72
N ASN A 301 -4.05 -12.05 2.02
CA ASN A 301 -5.08 -11.72 1.02
C ASN A 301 -4.54 -10.84 -0.11
N ALA A 302 -3.49 -10.05 0.14
CA ALA A 302 -2.87 -9.18 -0.85
C ALA A 302 -1.67 -9.86 -1.56
N HIS A 303 -0.95 -10.73 -0.87
CA HIS A 303 0.32 -11.31 -1.33
C HIS A 303 0.45 -12.77 -0.89
N THR A 304 0.97 -13.64 -1.75
CA THR A 304 1.36 -15.02 -1.37
C THR A 304 2.76 -15.06 -0.75
N VAL A 305 3.61 -14.09 -1.11
CA VAL A 305 4.94 -13.85 -0.55
C VAL A 305 5.06 -12.36 -0.26
N TRP A 306 5.56 -12.01 0.90
CA TRP A 306 5.67 -10.61 1.35
C TRP A 306 7.00 -10.33 2.06
N LYS A 307 7.23 -9.06 2.32
CA LYS A 307 8.38 -8.55 3.07
C LYS A 307 7.92 -7.97 4.42
N ARG A 308 8.87 -7.74 5.32
CA ARG A 308 8.62 -7.07 6.60
C ARG A 308 7.86 -5.75 6.42
N THR A 309 8.22 -4.96 5.41
CA THR A 309 7.59 -3.68 5.08
C THR A 309 6.10 -3.79 4.75
N ASN A 310 5.65 -4.91 4.17
CA ASN A 310 4.22 -5.14 3.92
C ASN A 310 3.46 -5.34 5.23
N VAL A 311 4.04 -6.13 6.16
CA VAL A 311 3.44 -6.41 7.48
C VAL A 311 3.39 -5.13 8.32
N ARG A 312 4.46 -4.34 8.34
CA ARG A 312 4.48 -3.05 9.04
C ARG A 312 3.43 -2.07 8.50
N ALA A 313 3.23 -2.02 7.18
CA ALA A 313 2.17 -1.21 6.58
C ALA A 313 0.77 -1.66 7.01
N GLU A 314 0.52 -2.97 7.13
CA GLU A 314 -0.76 -3.48 7.63
C GLU A 314 -0.94 -3.22 9.13
N ALA A 315 0.11 -3.32 9.94
CA ALA A 315 0.07 -2.98 11.37
C ALA A 315 -0.35 -1.50 11.56
N GLU A 316 0.22 -0.57 10.79
CA GLU A 316 -0.18 0.84 10.79
C GLU A 316 -1.65 1.02 10.37
N ARG A 317 -2.13 0.27 9.37
CA ARG A 317 -3.53 0.28 8.94
C ARG A 317 -4.49 -0.25 10.01
N LEU A 318 -4.08 -1.25 10.79
CA LEU A 318 -4.86 -1.77 11.91
C LEU A 318 -5.02 -0.75 13.04
N LEU A 319 -3.99 0.10 13.24
CA LEU A 319 -3.99 1.16 14.25
C LEU A 319 -4.60 2.48 13.73
N ARG A 320 -5.09 2.52 12.49
CA ARG A 320 -5.56 3.75 11.84
C ARG A 320 -6.73 4.43 12.56
N GLU A 321 -7.58 3.68 13.24
CA GLU A 321 -8.72 4.23 13.99
C GLU A 321 -8.36 4.69 15.41
N VAL A 322 -7.14 4.40 15.85
CA VAL A 322 -6.65 4.74 17.19
C VAL A 322 -5.71 5.92 17.12
N ARG A 323 -5.86 6.85 18.06
CA ARG A 323 -4.97 8.00 18.20
C ARG A 323 -3.98 7.72 19.33
N ILE A 324 -2.70 7.74 19.00
CA ILE A 324 -1.59 7.40 19.91
C ILE A 324 -0.63 8.58 19.92
N ASP A 325 0.05 8.79 21.03
CA ASP A 325 1.16 9.76 21.09
C ASP A 325 2.11 9.55 19.90
N PRO A 326 2.39 10.58 19.08
CA PRO A 326 3.20 10.43 17.88
C PRO A 326 4.56 9.81 18.13
N THR A 327 5.15 10.02 19.31
CA THR A 327 6.47 9.46 19.68
C THR A 327 6.41 7.98 20.04
N GLN A 328 5.22 7.45 20.36
CA GLN A 328 5.01 6.08 20.81
C GLN A 328 4.33 5.19 19.76
N ARG A 329 3.75 5.78 18.71
CA ARG A 329 2.97 5.05 17.68
C ARG A 329 3.75 3.92 17.02
N VAL A 330 4.94 4.24 16.51
CA VAL A 330 5.77 3.28 15.77
C VAL A 330 6.16 2.08 16.63
N ILE A 331 6.34 2.28 17.94
CA ILE A 331 6.68 1.21 18.90
C ILE A 331 5.57 0.15 18.93
N VAL A 332 4.31 0.57 19.02
CA VAL A 332 3.17 -0.36 19.05
C VAL A 332 2.97 -1.03 17.69
N ALA A 333 3.09 -0.29 16.59
CA ALA A 333 3.00 -0.86 15.24
C ALA A 333 4.08 -1.93 15.01
N ASN A 334 5.32 -1.65 15.43
CA ASN A 334 6.41 -2.62 15.37
C ASN A 334 6.14 -3.86 16.21
N ALA A 335 5.62 -3.73 17.42
CA ALA A 335 5.27 -4.88 18.27
C ALA A 335 4.25 -5.80 17.58
N ILE A 336 3.23 -5.23 16.92
CA ILE A 336 2.24 -6.00 16.15
C ILE A 336 2.90 -6.70 14.97
N ALA A 337 3.70 -5.98 14.19
CA ALA A 337 4.37 -6.50 13.00
C ALA A 337 5.39 -7.60 13.34
N ASP A 338 6.18 -7.43 14.39
CA ASP A 338 7.17 -8.42 14.82
C ASP A 338 6.48 -9.68 15.36
N LYS A 339 5.38 -9.54 16.09
CA LYS A 339 4.56 -10.68 16.51
C LYS A 339 3.95 -11.43 15.32
N ALA A 340 3.49 -10.70 14.30
CA ALA A 340 2.97 -11.28 13.07
C ALA A 340 4.06 -12.04 12.31
N LEU A 341 5.22 -11.41 12.11
CA LEU A 341 6.37 -12.06 11.45
C LEU A 341 6.86 -13.29 12.15
N GLY A 342 6.83 -13.31 13.51
CA GLY A 342 7.18 -14.48 14.30
C GLY A 342 6.27 -15.70 14.07
N GLN A 343 5.09 -15.51 13.48
CA GLN A 343 4.17 -16.58 13.09
C GLN A 343 4.32 -16.97 11.60
N CYS A 344 5.16 -16.27 10.85
CA CYS A 344 5.40 -16.52 9.42
C CYS A 344 6.60 -17.43 9.21
N VAL A 345 6.68 -18.04 8.04
CA VAL A 345 7.83 -18.83 7.58
C VAL A 345 8.74 -17.93 6.75
N LYS A 346 9.98 -17.76 7.18
CA LYS A 346 11.01 -17.06 6.41
C LYS A 346 11.42 -17.93 5.22
N LEU A 347 11.30 -17.42 4.01
CA LEU A 347 11.69 -18.11 2.78
C LEU A 347 13.11 -17.78 2.34
N THR A 348 13.60 -16.59 2.69
CA THR A 348 14.98 -16.20 2.40
C THR A 348 15.93 -16.97 3.30
N PRO A 349 16.85 -17.77 2.75
CA PRO A 349 17.79 -18.52 3.58
C PRO A 349 18.80 -17.58 4.24
N ASP A 350 19.21 -17.91 5.45
CA ASP A 350 20.30 -17.22 6.12
C ASP A 350 21.60 -17.48 5.36
N ARG A 351 22.16 -16.43 4.79
CA ARG A 351 23.33 -16.54 3.91
C ARG A 351 24.65 -16.60 4.70
N TYR A 352 24.68 -15.95 5.84
CA TYR A 352 25.88 -15.81 6.65
C TYR A 352 25.57 -16.09 8.12
N LYS A 353 26.14 -17.16 8.64
CA LYS A 353 26.11 -17.44 10.09
C LYS A 353 27.31 -16.71 10.70
N LEU A 354 27.03 -15.75 11.55
CA LEU A 354 28.07 -15.10 12.35
C LEU A 354 28.43 -15.97 13.56
N PRO A 355 29.67 -15.94 14.03
CA PRO A 355 30.04 -16.52 15.32
C PRO A 355 29.27 -15.84 16.46
N ASP A 356 29.09 -16.58 17.58
CA ASP A 356 28.47 -16.02 18.77
C ASP A 356 29.24 -14.78 19.26
N GLY A 357 28.53 -13.73 19.63
CA GLY A 357 29.12 -12.44 20.06
C GLY A 357 29.66 -11.55 18.94
N ALA A 358 29.60 -11.98 17.68
CA ALA A 358 30.11 -11.18 16.57
C ALA A 358 29.37 -9.85 16.37
N LEU A 359 28.10 -9.77 16.76
CA LEU A 359 27.30 -8.53 16.68
C LEU A 359 27.69 -7.47 17.72
N ASP A 360 28.54 -7.84 18.71
CA ASP A 360 29.12 -6.87 19.64
C ASP A 360 30.11 -5.93 18.90
N ASP A 361 30.61 -6.34 17.74
CA ASP A 361 31.37 -5.49 16.83
C ASP A 361 30.42 -4.66 15.98
N LEU A 362 30.29 -3.37 16.33
CA LEU A 362 29.42 -2.42 15.63
C LEU A 362 29.73 -2.26 14.13
N SER A 363 30.90 -2.70 13.65
CA SER A 363 31.27 -2.68 12.24
C SER A 363 30.47 -3.65 11.38
N ILE A 364 29.93 -4.71 11.99
CA ILE A 364 29.11 -5.74 11.35
C ILE A 364 27.67 -5.78 11.85
N ALA A 365 27.27 -4.80 12.65
CA ALA A 365 25.90 -4.61 13.13
C ALA A 365 25.25 -3.38 12.47
N THR A 366 23.95 -3.48 12.18
CA THR A 366 23.12 -2.34 11.79
C THR A 366 22.88 -1.44 13.02
N ARG A 367 22.21 -0.27 12.83
CA ARG A 367 21.76 0.57 13.96
C ARG A 367 20.86 -0.17 14.93
N GLN A 368 20.08 -1.13 14.46
CA GLN A 368 19.19 -1.98 15.25
C GLN A 368 19.89 -3.25 15.80
N GLY A 369 21.23 -3.35 15.73
CA GLY A 369 21.98 -4.49 16.20
C GLY A 369 21.85 -5.77 15.35
N GLN A 370 21.32 -5.66 14.14
CA GLN A 370 21.18 -6.78 13.21
C GLN A 370 22.46 -6.98 12.39
N ASN A 371 22.65 -8.19 11.88
CA ASN A 371 23.77 -8.51 11.00
C ASN A 371 23.72 -7.70 9.69
N VAL A 372 24.76 -6.94 9.37
CA VAL A 372 24.83 -6.14 8.12
C VAL A 372 24.82 -6.99 6.85
N PHE A 373 25.14 -8.27 6.92
CA PHE A 373 25.09 -9.21 5.79
C PHE A 373 23.70 -9.83 5.55
N GLU A 374 22.76 -9.61 6.46
CA GLU A 374 21.37 -9.97 6.33
C GLU A 374 20.55 -8.71 6.04
N ASP A 375 19.59 -8.83 5.14
CA ASP A 375 18.77 -7.70 4.72
C ASP A 375 17.31 -7.99 5.11
N ALA A 376 17.04 -7.88 6.42
CA ALA A 376 15.75 -8.23 7.01
C ALA A 376 14.55 -7.54 6.33
N ASP A 377 14.76 -6.32 5.78
CA ASP A 377 13.70 -5.59 5.08
C ASP A 377 13.40 -6.15 3.68
N LEU A 378 14.33 -6.92 3.11
CA LEU A 378 14.17 -7.58 1.82
C LEU A 378 13.90 -9.08 1.95
N ASP A 379 13.97 -9.63 3.15
CA ASP A 379 13.61 -11.02 3.41
C ASP A 379 12.16 -11.28 3.00
N GLN A 380 11.95 -12.48 2.48
CA GLN A 380 10.65 -12.93 2.02
C GLN A 380 10.04 -13.88 3.03
N TYR A 381 8.76 -13.72 3.24
CA TYR A 381 7.95 -14.50 4.18
C TYR A 381 6.70 -15.05 3.51
N THR A 382 6.17 -16.12 4.08
CA THR A 382 4.87 -16.70 3.76
C THR A 382 4.28 -17.36 5.00
N THR A 383 3.08 -17.96 4.91
CA THR A 383 2.53 -18.80 5.99
C THR A 383 2.73 -20.28 5.72
N ALA A 384 2.66 -21.09 6.79
CA ALA A 384 2.69 -22.54 6.67
C ALA A 384 1.54 -23.05 5.78
N ASP A 385 0.34 -22.48 5.90
CA ASP A 385 -0.83 -22.86 5.12
C ASP A 385 -0.62 -22.68 3.62
N VAL A 386 0.06 -21.61 3.19
CA VAL A 386 0.41 -21.39 1.78
C VAL A 386 1.37 -22.47 1.29
N LEU A 387 2.40 -22.79 2.08
CA LEU A 387 3.35 -23.86 1.74
C LEU A 387 2.68 -25.23 1.69
N GLU A 388 1.80 -25.53 2.63
CA GLU A 388 1.02 -26.77 2.64
C GLU A 388 0.12 -26.87 1.42
N ALA A 389 -0.54 -25.76 1.04
CA ALA A 389 -1.35 -25.70 -0.19
C ALA A 389 -0.49 -25.95 -1.44
N GLU A 390 0.69 -25.33 -1.55
CA GLU A 390 1.63 -25.59 -2.65
C GLU A 390 2.10 -27.04 -2.69
N GLN A 391 2.47 -27.61 -1.54
CA GLN A 391 2.88 -29.00 -1.42
C GLN A 391 1.74 -29.96 -1.81
N TYR A 392 0.51 -29.67 -1.37
CA TYR A 392 -0.66 -30.43 -1.78
C TYR A 392 -0.88 -30.38 -3.27
N MET A 393 -0.74 -29.21 -3.90
CA MET A 393 -0.84 -29.06 -5.35
C MET A 393 0.24 -29.88 -6.06
N ILE A 394 1.49 -29.79 -5.64
CA ILE A 394 2.62 -30.57 -6.20
C ILE A 394 2.36 -32.07 -6.06
N ALA A 395 2.00 -32.53 -4.86
CA ALA A 395 1.69 -33.93 -4.59
C ALA A 395 0.44 -34.44 -5.36
N SER A 396 -0.36 -33.54 -5.89
CA SER A 396 -1.55 -33.86 -6.66
C SER A 396 -1.29 -33.95 -8.16
N LEU A 397 -0.11 -33.55 -8.64
CA LEU A 397 0.24 -33.60 -10.06
C LEU A 397 0.21 -35.06 -10.63
N ASP A 398 0.65 -36.02 -9.81
CA ASP A 398 0.71 -37.45 -10.21
C ASP A 398 -0.58 -38.22 -9.90
N LYS A 399 -1.56 -37.60 -9.25
CA LYS A 399 -2.83 -38.23 -8.93
C LYS A 399 -3.74 -38.26 -10.12
N THR A 400 -4.36 -39.40 -10.36
CA THR A 400 -5.39 -39.61 -11.41
C THR A 400 -6.76 -39.71 -10.77
N THR A 401 -7.78 -39.13 -11.40
CA THR A 401 -9.16 -39.11 -10.88
C THR A 401 -10.08 -40.10 -11.57
N GLY A 402 -9.71 -40.58 -12.73
CA GLY A 402 -10.62 -41.30 -13.60
C GLY A 402 -11.79 -40.49 -14.15
N ILE A 403 -11.83 -39.19 -13.80
CA ILE A 403 -12.82 -38.22 -14.27
C ILE A 403 -12.20 -37.49 -15.47
N GLY A 404 -12.95 -37.33 -16.53
CA GLY A 404 -12.47 -36.65 -17.75
C GLY A 404 -13.18 -37.16 -19.00
N TYR A 405 -12.92 -36.50 -20.10
CA TYR A 405 -13.35 -36.95 -21.39
C TYR A 405 -12.50 -38.16 -21.83
N LYS A 406 -13.11 -39.16 -22.52
CA LYS A 406 -12.32 -40.20 -23.13
C LYS A 406 -11.47 -39.62 -24.26
N PRO A 407 -10.34 -40.25 -24.60
CA PRO A 407 -9.50 -39.82 -25.71
C PRO A 407 -10.30 -39.50 -26.97
N GLY A 408 -10.10 -38.35 -27.57
CA GLY A 408 -10.79 -37.83 -28.75
C GLY A 408 -12.17 -37.19 -28.49
N GLN A 409 -12.83 -37.43 -27.36
CA GLN A 409 -14.14 -36.82 -27.07
C GLN A 409 -14.03 -35.35 -26.72
N GLY A 410 -12.96 -34.95 -26.04
CA GLY A 410 -12.66 -33.57 -25.75
C GLY A 410 -12.50 -32.74 -27.01
N ASN A 411 -11.73 -33.26 -27.98
CA ASN A 411 -11.57 -32.61 -29.27
C ASN A 411 -12.89 -32.48 -30.03
N GLN A 412 -13.71 -33.55 -30.08
CA GLN A 412 -15.03 -33.49 -30.73
C GLN A 412 -15.93 -32.43 -30.13
N TRP A 413 -15.92 -32.26 -28.81
CA TRP A 413 -16.69 -31.22 -28.15
C TRP A 413 -16.16 -29.83 -28.49
N LEU A 414 -14.82 -29.64 -28.53
CA LEU A 414 -14.17 -28.38 -28.88
C LEU A 414 -14.42 -28.01 -30.36
N ASP A 415 -14.46 -28.96 -31.28
CA ASP A 415 -14.84 -28.70 -32.67
C ASP A 415 -16.25 -28.09 -32.75
N GLN A 416 -17.21 -28.70 -32.04
CA GLN A 416 -18.57 -28.18 -31.99
C GLN A 416 -18.64 -26.81 -31.30
N TRP A 417 -17.79 -26.56 -30.29
CA TRP A 417 -17.67 -25.27 -29.62
C TRP A 417 -17.12 -24.22 -30.57
N ASN A 418 -16.09 -24.54 -31.35
CA ASN A 418 -15.51 -23.66 -32.35
C ASN A 418 -16.51 -23.25 -33.42
N GLU A 419 -17.32 -24.22 -33.93
CA GLU A 419 -18.37 -23.94 -34.90
C GLU A 419 -19.46 -23.02 -34.32
N ARG A 420 -19.85 -23.23 -33.06
CA ARG A 420 -20.79 -22.33 -32.35
C ARG A 420 -20.21 -20.93 -32.21
N MET A 421 -18.92 -20.80 -31.86
CA MET A 421 -18.27 -19.49 -31.74
C MET A 421 -18.25 -18.74 -33.08
N LYS A 422 -17.92 -19.41 -34.18
CA LYS A 422 -17.98 -18.85 -35.53
C LYS A 422 -19.39 -18.38 -35.89
N ALA A 423 -20.40 -19.19 -35.62
CA ALA A 423 -21.80 -18.88 -35.92
C ALA A 423 -22.32 -17.66 -35.13
N GLN A 424 -21.75 -17.41 -33.96
CA GLN A 424 -22.08 -16.25 -33.09
C GLN A 424 -21.22 -15.02 -33.37
N GLY A 425 -20.36 -15.04 -34.40
CA GLY A 425 -19.44 -13.95 -34.71
C GLY A 425 -18.26 -13.81 -33.70
N GLY A 426 -18.04 -14.83 -32.88
CA GLY A 426 -16.91 -14.90 -31.95
C GLY A 426 -15.68 -15.54 -32.56
N TYR A 427 -14.60 -15.59 -31.81
CA TYR A 427 -13.33 -16.21 -32.25
C TYR A 427 -13.24 -17.66 -31.77
N PRO A 428 -13.02 -18.64 -32.71
CA PRO A 428 -12.72 -20.01 -32.36
C PRO A 428 -11.33 -20.09 -31.69
N LEU A 429 -11.08 -21.22 -31.03
CA LEU A 429 -9.74 -21.52 -30.51
C LEU A 429 -8.75 -21.69 -31.67
N ALA A 430 -7.56 -21.13 -31.53
CA ALA A 430 -6.44 -21.47 -32.40
C ALA A 430 -6.02 -22.96 -32.21
N PRO A 431 -5.33 -23.55 -33.15
CA PRO A 431 -4.99 -25.00 -33.09
C PRO A 431 -4.22 -25.40 -31.83
N ASP A 432 -3.27 -24.59 -31.38
CA ASP A 432 -2.51 -24.76 -30.15
C ASP A 432 -3.37 -24.61 -28.89
N GLN A 433 -4.30 -23.65 -28.88
CA GLN A 433 -5.28 -23.46 -27.80
C GLN A 433 -6.26 -24.64 -27.72
N GLN A 434 -6.72 -25.15 -28.88
CA GLN A 434 -7.59 -26.30 -28.91
C GLN A 434 -6.87 -27.57 -28.42
N GLN A 435 -5.61 -27.75 -28.81
CA GLN A 435 -4.79 -28.85 -28.33
C GLN A 435 -4.59 -28.81 -26.82
N ALA A 436 -4.29 -27.63 -26.26
CA ALA A 436 -4.15 -27.45 -24.83
C ALA A 436 -5.48 -27.68 -24.07
N ALA A 437 -6.61 -27.23 -24.63
CA ALA A 437 -7.93 -27.50 -24.08
C ALA A 437 -8.30 -28.97 -24.09
N ALA A 438 -8.04 -29.65 -25.22
CA ALA A 438 -8.27 -31.08 -25.35
C ALA A 438 -7.44 -31.88 -24.34
N TYR A 439 -6.16 -31.55 -24.21
CA TYR A 439 -5.31 -32.17 -23.19
C TYR A 439 -5.90 -32.02 -21.79
N ALA A 440 -6.33 -30.78 -21.40
CA ALA A 440 -6.91 -30.55 -20.09
C ALA A 440 -8.24 -31.30 -19.85
N LEU A 441 -9.05 -31.52 -20.91
CA LEU A 441 -10.30 -32.26 -20.85
C LEU A 441 -10.11 -33.78 -20.78
N GLU A 442 -9.12 -34.31 -21.50
CA GLU A 442 -8.86 -35.73 -21.67
C GLU A 442 -7.79 -36.26 -20.69
N SER A 443 -7.09 -35.38 -19.99
CA SER A 443 -6.10 -35.77 -19.00
C SER A 443 -6.76 -36.50 -17.83
N PRO A 444 -6.24 -37.68 -17.46
CA PRO A 444 -6.71 -38.38 -16.27
C PRO A 444 -6.19 -37.77 -14.97
N CYS A 445 -5.26 -36.80 -15.05
CA CYS A 445 -4.63 -36.20 -13.90
C CYS A 445 -5.60 -35.28 -13.14
N LEU A 446 -5.48 -35.28 -11.83
CA LEU A 446 -6.24 -34.39 -10.95
C LEU A 446 -5.92 -32.91 -11.22
N VAL A 447 -4.67 -32.62 -11.57
CA VAL A 447 -4.18 -31.28 -11.89
C VAL A 447 -3.56 -31.30 -13.29
N SER A 448 -4.00 -30.35 -14.13
CA SER A 448 -3.40 -30.11 -15.46
C SER A 448 -3.04 -28.66 -15.60
N SER A 449 -1.86 -28.34 -16.11
CA SER A 449 -1.34 -26.98 -16.24
C SER A 449 -1.29 -26.55 -17.70
N ILE A 450 -1.83 -25.36 -18.00
CA ILE A 450 -1.73 -24.70 -19.30
C ILE A 450 -0.80 -23.49 -19.17
N ILE A 451 0.37 -23.55 -19.80
CA ILE A 451 1.38 -22.51 -19.78
C ILE A 451 1.37 -21.76 -21.12
N GLY A 452 1.45 -20.45 -21.09
CA GLY A 452 1.54 -19.62 -22.29
C GLY A 452 1.87 -18.17 -21.96
N PRO A 453 2.50 -17.41 -22.89
CA PRO A 453 2.79 -15.99 -22.73
C PRO A 453 1.55 -15.13 -22.47
N ALA A 454 1.75 -13.89 -22.06
CA ALA A 454 0.65 -12.92 -21.92
C ALA A 454 0.01 -12.66 -23.29
N GLY A 455 -1.33 -12.58 -23.34
CA GLY A 455 -2.06 -12.30 -24.58
C GLY A 455 -2.35 -13.51 -25.48
N THR A 456 -1.87 -14.73 -25.17
CA THR A 456 -2.09 -15.94 -25.98
C THR A 456 -3.47 -16.58 -25.85
N GLY A 457 -4.44 -15.89 -25.27
CA GLY A 457 -5.83 -16.38 -25.18
C GLY A 457 -6.08 -17.48 -24.15
N LYS A 458 -5.20 -17.65 -23.13
CA LYS A 458 -5.41 -18.65 -22.04
C LYS A 458 -6.80 -18.57 -21.42
N THR A 459 -7.33 -17.38 -21.21
CA THR A 459 -8.69 -17.20 -20.66
C THR A 459 -9.76 -17.75 -21.58
N THR A 460 -9.59 -17.60 -22.90
CA THR A 460 -10.52 -18.17 -23.91
C THR A 460 -10.44 -19.69 -23.92
N THR A 461 -9.22 -20.24 -23.84
CA THR A 461 -8.99 -21.69 -23.72
C THR A 461 -9.67 -22.23 -22.44
N MET A 462 -9.46 -21.58 -21.29
CA MET A 462 -10.08 -21.99 -20.03
C MET A 462 -11.61 -21.85 -20.04
N LYS A 463 -12.16 -20.85 -20.76
CA LYS A 463 -13.62 -20.73 -20.94
C LYS A 463 -14.19 -21.94 -21.67
N ALA A 464 -13.53 -22.39 -22.75
CA ALA A 464 -13.96 -23.59 -23.49
C ALA A 464 -13.88 -24.84 -22.60
N VAL A 465 -12.78 -25.01 -21.84
CA VAL A 465 -12.62 -26.13 -20.89
C VAL A 465 -13.72 -26.07 -19.81
N SER A 466 -13.98 -24.94 -19.19
CA SER A 466 -15.02 -24.79 -18.17
C SER A 466 -16.41 -25.12 -18.71
N GLN A 467 -16.74 -24.64 -19.90
CA GLN A 467 -18.03 -24.94 -20.55
C GLN A 467 -18.17 -26.42 -20.90
N ALA A 468 -17.07 -27.07 -21.30
CA ALA A 468 -17.08 -28.53 -21.55
C ALA A 468 -17.37 -29.31 -20.27
N TRP A 469 -16.72 -28.95 -19.17
CA TRP A 469 -16.98 -29.57 -17.85
C TRP A 469 -18.42 -29.35 -17.39
N GLN A 470 -18.94 -28.10 -17.45
CA GLN A 470 -20.35 -27.80 -17.11
C GLN A 470 -21.38 -28.53 -17.98
N ALA A 471 -21.03 -28.82 -19.23
CA ALA A 471 -21.93 -29.57 -20.11
C ALA A 471 -21.96 -31.08 -19.81
N ARG A 472 -20.93 -31.56 -19.10
CA ARG A 472 -20.80 -33.01 -18.80
C ARG A 472 -21.27 -33.37 -17.39
N TYR A 473 -21.04 -32.46 -16.43
CA TYR A 473 -21.29 -32.66 -15.00
C TYR A 473 -22.21 -31.56 -14.43
#